data_a2d25920808676f931f9a711a422d334
#
_entry.id   a2d25920808676f931f9a711a422d334
#
_cell.length_a   1.000
_cell.length_b   1.000
_cell.length_c   1.000
_cell.angle_alpha   90.00
_cell.angle_beta   90.00
_cell.angle_gamma   90.00
#
_symmetry.space_group_name_H-M   'P 1'
#
loop_
_entity.id
_entity.type
_entity.pdbx_description
1 polymer ?
#
loop_
_entity_poly.entity_id
_entity_poly.type
_entity_poly.pdbx_seq_one_letter_code
_entity_poly.pdbx_strand_id
1 'polypeptide(L)'
;MKVYVVISSYQHGLGEAVETDAEVFDTRDKARKAIGHKGMNTLENYKRVLNCDDYLYNISDPFFHISDSEGETWDNFDIVEREVK
;
A
#
# COMPACT_ATOMS: atom_id res chain seq x y z
N MET A 1 -24.22 -3.60 -8.13
CA MET A 1 -23.45 -3.84 -6.90
C MET A 1 -22.07 -3.23 -7.02
N LYS A 2 -21.62 -2.52 -6.02
CA LYS A 2 -20.30 -1.92 -6.01
C LYS A 2 -19.34 -2.75 -5.20
N VAL A 3 -18.11 -2.84 -5.68
CA VAL A 3 -17.01 -3.45 -4.95
C VAL A 3 -15.85 -2.45 -4.84
N TYR A 4 -14.98 -2.67 -3.89
CA TYR A 4 -13.85 -1.80 -3.60
C TYR A 4 -12.57 -2.62 -3.69
N VAL A 5 -11.69 -2.24 -4.60
CA VAL A 5 -10.46 -2.98 -4.86
C VAL A 5 -9.31 -2.23 -4.22
N VAL A 6 -8.63 -2.89 -3.29
CA VAL A 6 -7.39 -2.37 -2.73
C VAL A 6 -6.26 -2.81 -3.64
N ILE A 7 -5.59 -1.85 -4.23
CA ILE A 7 -4.46 -2.10 -5.12
C ILE A 7 -3.18 -1.78 -4.37
N SER A 8 -2.32 -2.77 -4.26
CA SER A 8 -1.00 -2.64 -3.63
C SER A 8 0.06 -2.73 -4.71
N SER A 9 0.96 -1.75 -4.75
CA SER A 9 2.10 -1.77 -5.66
C SER A 9 3.36 -1.49 -4.85
N TYR A 10 4.44 -2.18 -5.16
CA TYR A 10 5.68 -1.96 -4.41
C TYR A 10 6.90 -2.32 -5.26
N GLN A 11 8.02 -1.70 -4.90
CA GLN A 11 9.34 -2.03 -5.42
C GLN A 11 10.31 -1.97 -4.25
N HIS A 12 11.03 -3.04 -4.00
CA HIS A 12 11.97 -3.12 -2.89
C HIS A 12 13.41 -3.22 -3.40
N GLY A 13 13.94 -2.06 -3.79
CA GLY A 13 15.29 -1.93 -4.27
C GLY A 13 15.36 -1.41 -5.70
N LEU A 14 16.44 -0.70 -6.00
CA LEU A 14 16.67 -0.16 -7.34
C LEU A 14 16.87 -1.31 -8.32
N GLY A 15 16.15 -1.26 -9.44
CA GLY A 15 16.25 -2.28 -10.46
C GLY A 15 15.40 -3.52 -10.22
N GLU A 16 14.74 -3.61 -9.07
CA GLU A 16 13.81 -4.71 -8.81
C GLU A 16 12.50 -4.51 -9.56
N ALA A 17 11.83 -5.60 -9.88
CA ALA A 17 10.55 -5.54 -10.56
C ALA A 17 9.48 -4.91 -9.66
N VAL A 18 8.58 -4.14 -10.26
CA VAL A 18 7.40 -3.62 -9.56
C VAL A 18 6.39 -4.75 -9.43
N GLU A 19 6.00 -5.04 -8.20
CA GLU A 19 4.97 -6.03 -7.92
C GLU A 19 3.64 -5.32 -7.68
N THR A 20 2.55 -5.93 -8.12
CA THR A 20 1.21 -5.39 -7.95
C THR A 20 0.28 -6.49 -7.48
N ASP A 21 -0.54 -6.19 -6.50
CA ASP A 21 -1.54 -7.12 -5.97
C ASP A 21 -2.88 -6.39 -5.83
N ALA A 22 -3.96 -7.14 -5.84
CA ALA A 22 -5.30 -6.58 -5.72
C ALA A 22 -6.17 -7.46 -4.83
N GLU A 23 -6.97 -6.83 -3.98
CA GLU A 23 -7.87 -7.53 -3.07
C GLU A 23 -9.24 -6.84 -3.12
N VAL A 24 -10.31 -7.61 -3.23
CA VAL A 24 -11.66 -7.11 -3.44
C VAL A 24 -12.46 -7.15 -2.14
N PHE A 25 -13.14 -6.06 -1.83
CA PHE A 25 -14.00 -5.94 -0.65
C PHE A 25 -15.39 -5.51 -1.06
N ASP A 26 -16.40 -5.93 -0.31
CA ASP A 26 -17.79 -5.60 -0.58
C ASP A 26 -18.20 -4.24 -0.02
N THR A 27 -17.43 -3.67 0.90
CA THR A 27 -17.67 -2.33 1.45
C THR A 27 -16.40 -1.51 1.46
N ARG A 28 -16.58 -0.18 1.32
CA ARG A 28 -15.47 0.76 1.40
C ARG A 28 -14.79 0.71 2.76
N ASP A 29 -15.56 0.53 3.81
CA ASP A 29 -15.07 0.49 5.18
C ASP A 29 -14.09 -0.68 5.39
N LYS A 30 -14.43 -1.86 4.87
CA LYS A 30 -13.55 -3.02 4.92
C LYS A 30 -12.26 -2.77 4.15
N ALA A 31 -12.36 -2.15 2.98
CA ALA A 31 -11.19 -1.80 2.17
C ALA A 31 -10.26 -0.82 2.90
N ARG A 32 -10.84 0.20 3.54
CA ARG A 32 -10.07 1.18 4.32
C ARG A 32 -9.36 0.54 5.49
N LYS A 33 -10.02 -0.37 6.20
CA LYS A 33 -9.40 -1.12 7.31
C LYS A 33 -8.25 -1.98 6.81
N ALA A 34 -8.40 -2.61 5.65
CA ALA A 34 -7.34 -3.41 5.05
C ALA A 34 -6.11 -2.56 4.72
N ILE A 35 -6.30 -1.36 4.18
CA ILE A 35 -5.20 -0.43 3.92
C ILE A 35 -4.51 -0.03 5.23
N GLY A 36 -5.27 0.25 6.28
CA GLY A 36 -4.71 0.57 7.59
C GLY A 36 -3.80 -0.53 8.10
N HIS A 37 -4.25 -1.78 8.05
CA HIS A 37 -3.46 -2.93 8.48
C HIS A 37 -2.21 -3.12 7.61
N LYS A 38 -2.37 -3.08 6.30
CA LYS A 38 -1.26 -3.25 5.36
C LYS A 38 -0.23 -2.12 5.54
N GLY A 39 -0.70 -0.90 5.70
CA GLY A 39 0.17 0.26 5.92
C GLY A 39 0.99 0.15 7.19
N MET A 40 0.37 -0.23 8.30
CA MET A 40 1.08 -0.40 9.57
C MET A 40 2.10 -1.54 9.50
N ASN A 41 1.74 -2.67 8.89
CA ASN A 41 2.66 -3.78 8.70
C ASN A 41 3.84 -3.38 7.82
N THR A 42 3.58 -2.62 6.77
CA THR A 42 4.62 -2.12 5.87
C THR A 42 5.58 -1.18 6.61
N LEU A 43 5.03 -0.29 7.43
CA LEU A 43 5.83 0.64 8.22
C LEU A 43 6.77 -0.11 9.17
N GLU A 44 6.26 -1.11 9.88
CA GLU A 44 7.08 -1.96 10.74
C GLU A 44 8.14 -2.71 9.95
N ASN A 45 7.79 -3.19 8.76
CA ASN A 45 8.71 -3.90 7.89
C ASN A 45 9.89 -3.01 7.47
N TYR A 46 9.64 -1.75 7.17
CA TYR A 46 10.69 -0.79 6.85
C TYR A 46 11.65 -0.60 8.02
N LYS A 47 11.13 -0.57 9.23
CA LYS A 47 11.94 -0.39 10.43
C LYS A 47 12.77 -1.62 10.78
N ARG A 48 12.19 -2.81 10.64
CA ARG A 48 12.80 -4.06 11.12
C ARG A 48 13.59 -4.80 10.04
N VAL A 49 12.93 -5.04 8.91
CA VAL A 49 13.44 -5.98 7.89
C VAL A 49 14.35 -5.26 6.92
N LEU A 50 13.91 -4.10 6.44
CA LEU A 50 14.70 -3.34 5.50
C LEU A 50 15.74 -2.46 6.19
N ASN A 51 15.70 -2.40 7.52
CA ASN A 51 16.61 -1.59 8.35
C ASN A 51 16.70 -0.16 7.82
N CYS A 52 15.57 0.40 7.45
CA CYS A 52 15.46 1.73 6.87
C CYS A 52 15.00 2.70 7.95
N ASP A 53 15.92 3.46 8.53
CA ASP A 53 15.61 4.46 9.55
C ASP A 53 15.15 5.77 8.92
N ASP A 54 15.46 5.97 7.66
CA ASP A 54 15.20 7.20 6.92
C ASP A 54 14.12 6.94 5.86
N TYR A 55 12.89 6.97 6.28
CA TYR A 55 11.76 6.72 5.41
C TYR A 55 10.77 7.89 5.44
N LEU A 56 10.09 8.09 4.32
CA LEU A 56 9.04 9.08 4.18
C LEU A 56 7.72 8.36 3.99
N TYR A 57 6.68 8.82 4.67
CA TYR A 57 5.37 8.24 4.49
C TYR A 57 4.31 9.32 4.35
N ASN A 58 3.27 9.02 3.62
CA ASN A 58 2.13 9.89 3.44
C ASN A 58 0.86 9.07 3.56
N ILE A 59 0.01 9.43 4.50
CA ILE A 59 -1.28 8.79 4.69
C ILE A 59 -2.34 9.83 4.38
N SER A 60 -3.04 9.61 3.27
CA SER A 60 -4.16 10.44 2.85
C SER A 60 -5.30 9.49 2.54
N ASP A 61 -6.24 9.36 3.47
CA ASP A 61 -7.35 8.43 3.35
C ASP A 61 -8.10 8.61 2.02
N PRO A 62 -8.24 7.57 1.20
CA PRO A 62 -7.91 6.15 1.42
C PRO A 62 -6.52 5.71 0.92
N PHE A 63 -5.63 6.60 0.69
CA PHE A 63 -4.33 6.38 0.08
C PHE A 63 -3.23 6.25 1.13
N PHE A 64 -2.30 5.33 0.90
CA PHE A 64 -1.11 5.17 1.75
C PHE A 64 0.11 4.97 0.87
N HIS A 65 1.15 5.72 1.15
CA HIS A 65 2.42 5.61 0.43
C HIS A 65 3.59 5.71 1.41
N ILE A 66 4.56 4.82 1.28
CA ILE A 66 5.79 4.86 2.06
C ILE A 66 6.97 4.58 1.14
N SER A 67 8.06 5.30 1.33
CA SER A 67 9.29 5.11 0.56
C SER A 67 10.49 5.40 1.43
N ASP A 68 11.67 4.87 1.01
CA ASP A 68 12.92 5.32 1.60
C ASP A 68 13.24 6.74 1.13
N SER A 69 14.27 7.37 1.70
CA SER A 69 14.62 8.76 1.39
C SER A 69 15.08 8.95 -0.06
N GLU A 70 15.56 7.90 -0.70
CA GLU A 70 16.06 7.94 -2.08
C GLU A 70 15.01 7.51 -3.10
N GLY A 71 13.88 6.96 -2.65
CA GLY A 71 12.81 6.52 -3.52
C GLY A 71 13.08 5.20 -4.24
N GLU A 72 14.11 4.46 -3.83
CA GLU A 72 14.47 3.17 -4.44
C GLU A 72 13.58 2.04 -3.95
N THR A 73 13.09 2.14 -2.72
CA THR A 73 12.16 1.19 -2.12
C THR A 73 10.89 1.94 -1.76
N TRP A 74 9.75 1.43 -2.22
CA TRP A 74 8.47 2.09 -1.97
C TRP A 74 7.33 1.08 -1.95
N ASP A 75 6.28 1.42 -1.22
CA ASP A 75 5.01 0.70 -1.18
C ASP A 75 3.87 1.71 -1.31
N ASN A 76 2.85 1.34 -2.05
CA ASN A 76 1.73 2.20 -2.37
C ASN A 76 0.41 1.42 -2.28
N PHE A 77 -0.57 1.96 -1.58
CA PHE A 77 -1.89 1.34 -1.43
C PHE A 77 -2.98 2.34 -1.81
N ASP A 78 -3.96 1.88 -2.58
CA ASP A 78 -5.07 2.73 -3.00
C ASP A 78 -6.36 1.91 -3.08
N ILE A 79 -7.51 2.60 -3.11
CA ILE A 79 -8.82 1.98 -3.28
C ILE A 79 -9.40 2.45 -4.60
N VAL A 80 -9.88 1.49 -5.40
CA VAL A 80 -10.58 1.78 -6.64
C VAL A 80 -11.99 1.20 -6.52
N GLU A 81 -13.00 2.05 -6.73
CA GLU A 81 -14.40 1.62 -6.74
C GLU A 81 -14.75 1.06 -8.12
N ARG A 82 -15.42 -0.08 -8.15
CA ARG A 82 -15.86 -0.72 -9.38
C ARG A 82 -17.32 -1.14 -9.28
N GLU A 83 -18.03 -1.01 -10.37
CA GLU A 83 -19.39 -1.49 -10.50
C GLU A 83 -19.39 -2.90 -11.06
N VAL A 84 -20.07 -3.82 -10.37
CA VAL A 84 -20.23 -5.20 -10.81
C VAL A 84 -21.65 -5.35 -11.37
N LYS A 85 -21.74 -5.74 -12.60
CA LYS A 85 -23.02 -5.98 -13.27
C LYS A 85 -23.52 -7.40 -13.07
#